data_37a8d75982a26f02ea9a8de490dd6786
#
_entry.id   37a8d75982a26f02ea9a8de490dd6786
#
_cell.length_a   1.000
_cell.length_b   1.000
_cell.length_c   1.000
_cell.angle_alpha   90.00
_cell.angle_beta   90.00
_cell.angle_gamma   90.00
#
_symmetry.space_group_name_H-M   'P 1'
#
loop_
_entity.id
_entity.type
_entity.pdbx_description
1 polymer ?
#
loop_
_entity_poly.entity_id
_entity_poly.type
_entity_poly.pdbx_seq_one_letter_code
_entity_poly.pdbx_strand_id
1 'polypeptide(L)'
;MKFKTILLVSLCGALCAVTRPALGKGRNLTIVSAGDAFMVQRFPSDYSVAPQMKAWIASGDARLVNFEAVVNDGSCPPAAWSGGTWAVMRPDVLPDLLAYGFNGCGCANNHSLDYSREGLFMTMAALDKAGMKHCGTGRDLQEASAPAFLDTPNGRVAFISVNAEFHPDARAGLTTSRSPGRPGMNALRSKKKYYVTPAHLEELKKIAAATMINGSRVLNQAAGFTAPDAPGTFVFGDIAFEAAEKEGRTSWCDTNDLQRLKADIAAARRQADAVVVMAHSHCIRGTRYCEPDYYFVEFCHAAIDSGATAVIGGGTHQLKGIEFRNGCPIFYSLGDFVFQNSVTPSVPPDFCEKYGVPLDSTAQVAHNARSKNGTVGLHTDRANFLTVIPKIEVSGGKVVRVTMLPVELHFGHDWSVNGLPRPADAQASADIEKVLSDLSAEFGTKIVRLEGGILEAKANQ
;
A
#
# COMPACT_ATOMS: atom_id res chain seq x y z
N MET A 1 -54.81 -32.60 38.43
CA MET A 1 -53.47 -33.08 37.94
C MET A 1 -53.63 -33.36 36.47
N LYS A 2 -53.06 -32.47 35.62
CA LYS A 2 -52.90 -32.70 34.15
C LYS A 2 -51.47 -32.46 33.80
N PHE A 3 -50.78 -33.55 33.45
CA PHE A 3 -49.40 -33.52 32.94
C PHE A 3 -49.41 -32.94 31.52
N LYS A 4 -48.60 -31.87 31.29
CA LYS A 4 -48.27 -31.39 29.95
C LYS A 4 -46.94 -32.03 29.51
N THR A 5 -47.03 -32.85 28.48
CA THR A 5 -45.88 -33.43 27.79
C THR A 5 -45.19 -32.34 26.95
N ILE A 6 -43.94 -32.07 27.23
CA ILE A 6 -43.10 -31.17 26.44
C ILE A 6 -42.43 -32.01 25.36
N LEU A 7 -42.73 -31.74 24.11
CA LEU A 7 -42.11 -32.35 22.94
C LEU A 7 -40.78 -31.60 22.64
N LEU A 8 -39.63 -32.25 22.89
CA LEU A 8 -38.32 -31.75 22.49
C LEU A 8 -38.16 -32.04 20.98
N VAL A 9 -38.16 -31.01 20.16
CA VAL A 9 -37.76 -31.10 18.75
C VAL A 9 -36.25 -30.89 18.68
N SER A 10 -35.53 -31.98 18.45
CA SER A 10 -34.10 -31.99 18.20
C SER A 10 -33.85 -31.52 16.77
N LEU A 11 -33.32 -30.28 16.60
CA LEU A 11 -32.89 -29.77 15.31
C LEU A 11 -31.46 -30.32 15.04
N CYS A 12 -31.34 -31.41 14.29
CA CYS A 12 -30.10 -31.87 13.72
C CYS A 12 -29.67 -30.90 12.61
N GLY A 13 -28.82 -29.93 12.93
CA GLY A 13 -28.15 -29.11 11.94
C GLY A 13 -27.13 -29.96 11.18
N ALA A 14 -27.45 -30.34 9.95
CA ALA A 14 -26.49 -30.94 9.03
C ALA A 14 -25.40 -29.89 8.71
N LEU A 15 -24.24 -29.99 9.35
CA LEU A 15 -23.02 -29.32 8.89
C LEU A 15 -22.67 -29.92 7.51
N CYS A 16 -23.05 -29.26 6.43
CA CYS A 16 -22.46 -29.52 5.14
C CYS A 16 -20.98 -29.12 5.22
N ALA A 17 -20.12 -30.08 5.56
CA ALA A 17 -18.70 -29.94 5.33
C ALA A 17 -18.49 -29.88 3.81
N VAL A 18 -18.33 -28.66 3.28
CA VAL A 18 -17.84 -28.45 1.92
C VAL A 18 -16.41 -28.98 1.91
N THR A 19 -16.24 -30.25 1.60
CA THR A 19 -14.92 -30.83 1.36
C THR A 19 -14.36 -30.14 0.12
N ARG A 20 -13.35 -29.30 0.31
CA ARG A 20 -12.53 -28.77 -0.76
C ARG A 20 -12.00 -29.96 -1.58
N PRO A 21 -12.12 -29.94 -2.92
CA PRO A 21 -11.36 -30.89 -3.72
C PRO A 21 -9.90 -30.70 -3.37
N ALA A 22 -9.21 -31.80 -3.08
CA ALA A 22 -7.77 -31.80 -2.81
C ALA A 22 -7.07 -30.98 -3.91
N LEU A 23 -6.18 -30.06 -3.51
CA LEU A 23 -5.33 -29.28 -4.40
C LEU A 23 -4.83 -30.21 -5.52
N GLY A 24 -5.31 -29.98 -6.75
CA GLY A 24 -4.92 -30.81 -7.88
C GLY A 24 -3.42 -30.69 -8.07
N LYS A 25 -2.69 -31.77 -7.84
CA LYS A 25 -1.25 -31.84 -8.09
C LYS A 25 -1.00 -31.38 -9.55
N GLY A 26 -0.36 -30.22 -9.74
CA GLY A 26 0.15 -29.77 -11.01
C GLY A 26 -0.50 -28.56 -11.68
N ARG A 27 -1.42 -27.83 -11.05
CA ARG A 27 -1.91 -26.57 -11.60
C ARG A 27 -0.89 -25.45 -11.35
N ASN A 28 -0.54 -24.75 -12.42
CA ASN A 28 0.33 -23.57 -12.34
C ASN A 28 -0.56 -22.34 -12.22
N LEU A 29 -0.41 -21.61 -11.12
CA LEU A 29 -1.11 -20.36 -10.86
C LEU A 29 -0.15 -19.20 -11.13
N THR A 30 -0.59 -18.19 -11.85
CA THR A 30 0.21 -17.03 -12.19
C THR A 30 -0.38 -15.77 -11.58
N ILE A 31 0.43 -15.02 -10.84
CA ILE A 31 0.07 -13.74 -10.25
C ILE A 31 0.87 -12.66 -10.97
N VAL A 32 0.19 -11.66 -11.51
CA VAL A 32 0.79 -10.44 -12.06
C VAL A 32 0.36 -9.28 -11.19
N SER A 33 1.28 -8.41 -10.81
CA SER A 33 0.97 -7.23 -10.02
C SER A 33 1.66 -6.00 -10.57
N ALA A 34 1.02 -4.86 -10.46
CA ALA A 34 1.61 -3.56 -10.74
C ALA A 34 1.70 -2.72 -9.46
N GLY A 35 2.48 -1.64 -9.52
CA GLY A 35 2.63 -0.68 -8.44
C GLY A 35 1.42 0.25 -8.28
N ASP A 36 1.68 1.47 -7.87
CA ASP A 36 0.66 2.45 -7.49
C ASP A 36 0.02 3.10 -8.74
N ALA A 37 -1.30 3.02 -8.86
CA ALA A 37 -2.06 3.64 -9.94
C ALA A 37 -2.64 4.98 -9.47
N PHE A 38 -1.80 6.01 -9.41
CA PHE A 38 -2.22 7.39 -9.20
C PHE A 38 -2.73 7.97 -10.53
N MET A 39 -3.92 7.53 -10.93
CA MET A 39 -4.55 7.89 -12.21
C MET A 39 -5.72 8.84 -11.99
N VAL A 40 -5.63 10.04 -12.53
CA VAL A 40 -6.62 11.12 -12.32
C VAL A 40 -7.14 11.74 -13.60
N GLN A 41 -6.55 11.39 -14.75
CA GLN A 41 -6.98 11.86 -16.06
C GLN A 41 -7.19 10.72 -17.04
N ARG A 42 -8.09 10.96 -18.00
CA ARG A 42 -8.33 10.09 -19.14
C ARG A 42 -7.08 9.92 -20.00
N PHE A 43 -6.99 8.79 -20.69
CA PHE A 43 -6.02 8.66 -21.78
C PHE A 43 -6.20 9.75 -22.83
N PRO A 44 -5.12 10.30 -23.38
CA PRO A 44 -5.18 11.06 -24.62
C PRO A 44 -5.81 10.23 -25.75
N SER A 45 -6.45 10.86 -26.69
CA SER A 45 -7.19 10.19 -27.79
C SER A 45 -6.32 9.28 -28.66
N ASP A 46 -5.03 9.57 -28.73
CA ASP A 46 -4.00 8.81 -29.47
C ASP A 46 -3.22 7.81 -28.61
N TYR A 47 -3.46 7.79 -27.28
CA TYR A 47 -2.83 6.81 -26.39
C TYR A 47 -3.58 5.48 -26.42
N SER A 48 -2.82 4.40 -26.48
CA SER A 48 -3.33 3.05 -26.31
C SER A 48 -2.39 2.23 -25.44
N VAL A 49 -2.96 1.31 -24.65
CA VAL A 49 -2.16 0.37 -23.86
C VAL A 49 -1.30 -0.49 -24.78
N ALA A 50 0.02 -0.42 -24.58
CA ALA A 50 0.97 -1.19 -25.41
C ALA A 50 0.62 -2.69 -25.44
N PRO A 51 0.56 -3.32 -26.61
CA PRO A 51 0.17 -4.73 -26.74
C PRO A 51 1.01 -5.67 -25.86
N GLN A 52 2.32 -5.42 -25.73
CA GLN A 52 3.22 -6.17 -24.86
C GLN A 52 2.79 -6.13 -23.38
N MET A 53 2.46 -4.94 -22.87
CA MET A 53 1.99 -4.78 -21.48
C MET A 53 0.65 -5.48 -21.28
N LYS A 54 -0.29 -5.28 -22.22
CA LYS A 54 -1.60 -5.92 -22.16
C LYS A 54 -1.48 -7.46 -22.16
N ALA A 55 -0.65 -8.01 -23.03
CA ALA A 55 -0.39 -9.45 -23.07
C ALA A 55 0.30 -9.95 -21.79
N TRP A 56 1.25 -9.17 -21.26
CA TRP A 56 1.93 -9.51 -20.00
C TRP A 56 0.96 -9.56 -18.83
N ILE A 57 0.14 -8.52 -18.65
CA ILE A 57 -0.87 -8.47 -17.58
C ILE A 57 -1.90 -9.59 -17.76
N ALA A 58 -2.42 -9.78 -18.98
CA ALA A 58 -3.41 -10.80 -19.27
C ALA A 58 -2.91 -12.24 -19.06
N SER A 59 -1.59 -12.47 -18.99
CA SER A 59 -1.02 -13.79 -18.71
C SER A 59 -1.18 -14.22 -17.24
N GLY A 60 -1.61 -13.32 -16.34
CA GLY A 60 -1.87 -13.62 -14.94
C GLY A 60 -3.29 -14.15 -14.70
N ASP A 61 -3.44 -15.12 -13.83
CA ASP A 61 -4.73 -15.54 -13.27
C ASP A 61 -5.26 -14.44 -12.32
N ALA A 62 -4.43 -13.99 -11.39
CA ALA A 62 -4.64 -12.78 -10.59
C ALA A 62 -3.80 -11.64 -11.17
N ARG A 63 -4.46 -10.52 -11.45
CA ARG A 63 -3.87 -9.32 -12.06
C ARG A 63 -4.19 -8.13 -11.16
N LEU A 64 -3.22 -7.76 -10.33
CA LEU A 64 -3.42 -6.85 -9.20
C LEU A 64 -2.76 -5.49 -9.44
N VAL A 65 -3.34 -4.44 -8.85
CA VAL A 65 -2.79 -3.07 -8.85
C VAL A 65 -3.15 -2.36 -7.54
N ASN A 66 -2.33 -1.46 -7.04
CA ASN A 66 -2.75 -0.56 -5.96
C ASN A 66 -3.56 0.60 -6.55
N PHE A 67 -4.81 0.76 -6.14
CA PHE A 67 -5.71 1.81 -6.61
C PHE A 67 -5.51 3.05 -5.74
N GLU A 68 -4.66 3.97 -6.17
CA GLU A 68 -4.22 5.12 -5.38
C GLU A 68 -4.92 6.41 -5.82
N ALA A 69 -6.24 6.39 -5.76
CA ALA A 69 -7.09 7.55 -6.03
C ALA A 69 -8.47 7.35 -5.40
N VAL A 70 -9.25 8.43 -5.31
CA VAL A 70 -10.65 8.38 -4.90
C VAL A 70 -11.54 8.64 -6.12
N VAL A 71 -12.44 7.71 -6.41
CA VAL A 71 -13.48 7.96 -7.43
C VAL A 71 -14.46 8.98 -6.87
N ASN A 72 -14.63 10.12 -7.59
CA ASN A 72 -15.52 11.19 -7.16
C ASN A 72 -16.09 11.91 -8.40
N ASP A 73 -17.41 12.03 -8.47
CA ASP A 73 -18.14 12.76 -9.53
C ASP A 73 -18.27 14.26 -9.23
N GLY A 74 -17.64 14.73 -8.17
CA GLY A 74 -17.72 16.11 -7.69
C GLY A 74 -18.69 16.32 -6.52
N SER A 75 -19.42 15.27 -6.10
CA SER A 75 -20.40 15.37 -5.00
C SER A 75 -19.79 15.11 -3.62
N CYS A 76 -18.63 14.42 -3.54
CA CYS A 76 -18.00 14.12 -2.26
C CYS A 76 -17.08 15.27 -1.82
N PRO A 77 -17.21 15.75 -0.58
CA PRO A 77 -16.37 16.81 -0.05
C PRO A 77 -14.93 16.34 0.14
N PRO A 78 -13.92 17.21 -0.07
CA PRO A 78 -12.55 16.89 0.28
C PRO A 78 -12.40 16.72 1.80
N ALA A 79 -11.52 15.84 2.22
CA ALA A 79 -11.08 15.78 3.62
C ALA A 79 -10.17 16.98 3.93
N ALA A 80 -10.11 17.39 5.18
CA ALA A 80 -9.21 18.48 5.64
C ALA A 80 -7.70 18.12 5.55
N TRP A 81 -7.40 16.91 5.18
CA TRP A 81 -6.05 16.37 4.96
C TRP A 81 -6.07 15.40 3.76
N SER A 82 -4.91 15.16 3.18
CA SER A 82 -4.74 14.22 2.08
C SER A 82 -3.43 13.45 2.21
N GLY A 83 -3.22 12.47 1.37
CA GLY A 83 -1.94 11.77 1.23
C GLY A 83 -0.82 12.64 0.64
N GLY A 84 -1.09 13.89 0.33
CA GLY A 84 -0.13 14.85 -0.24
C GLY A 84 -0.79 15.78 -1.26
N THR A 85 -1.34 15.22 -2.31
CA THR A 85 -2.25 15.88 -3.28
C THR A 85 -3.60 15.17 -3.17
N TRP A 86 -4.72 15.89 -3.21
CA TRP A 86 -6.04 15.24 -3.25
C TRP A 86 -6.21 14.48 -4.57
N ALA A 87 -6.05 13.14 -4.50
CA ALA A 87 -6.08 12.26 -5.67
C ALA A 87 -7.53 11.95 -6.06
N VAL A 88 -8.07 12.70 -7.02
CA VAL A 88 -9.43 12.51 -7.53
C VAL A 88 -9.43 11.88 -8.90
N MET A 89 -10.12 10.76 -9.04
CA MET A 89 -10.43 10.09 -10.29
C MET A 89 -11.91 10.34 -10.62
N ARG A 90 -12.20 11.02 -11.72
CA ARG A 90 -13.58 11.11 -12.21
C ARG A 90 -14.07 9.72 -12.65
N PRO A 91 -15.36 9.38 -12.51
CA PRO A 91 -15.87 8.05 -12.88
C PRO A 91 -15.61 7.64 -14.33
N ASP A 92 -15.48 8.60 -15.25
CA ASP A 92 -15.17 8.36 -16.66
C ASP A 92 -13.71 7.98 -16.91
N VAL A 93 -12.80 8.13 -15.93
CA VAL A 93 -11.39 7.73 -16.00
C VAL A 93 -11.19 6.24 -15.68
N LEU A 94 -12.04 5.68 -14.81
CA LEU A 94 -11.91 4.28 -14.39
C LEU A 94 -11.84 3.26 -15.55
N PRO A 95 -12.62 3.39 -16.65
CA PRO A 95 -12.49 2.50 -17.80
C PRO A 95 -11.10 2.46 -18.42
N ASP A 96 -10.34 3.54 -18.38
CA ASP A 96 -8.98 3.60 -18.93
C ASP A 96 -8.02 2.76 -18.07
N LEU A 97 -8.15 2.78 -16.73
CA LEU A 97 -7.40 1.88 -15.85
C LEU A 97 -7.78 0.40 -16.12
N LEU A 98 -9.06 0.12 -16.30
CA LEU A 98 -9.54 -1.23 -16.60
C LEU A 98 -9.03 -1.77 -17.95
N ALA A 99 -8.73 -0.88 -18.91
CA ALA A 99 -8.20 -1.28 -20.22
C ALA A 99 -6.84 -1.99 -20.16
N TYR A 100 -6.09 -1.86 -19.05
CA TYR A 100 -4.89 -2.64 -18.80
C TYR A 100 -5.18 -4.12 -18.50
N GLY A 101 -6.38 -4.45 -18.05
CA GLY A 101 -6.83 -5.83 -17.83
C GLY A 101 -6.67 -6.34 -16.40
N PHE A 102 -6.51 -5.47 -15.41
CA PHE A 102 -6.53 -5.85 -13.99
C PHE A 102 -7.89 -6.42 -13.59
N ASN A 103 -7.90 -7.38 -12.65
CA ASN A 103 -9.11 -8.00 -12.10
C ASN A 103 -9.22 -7.88 -10.58
N GLY A 104 -8.21 -7.29 -9.93
CA GLY A 104 -8.22 -7.00 -8.50
C GLY A 104 -7.37 -5.77 -8.15
N CYS A 105 -7.75 -5.05 -7.10
CA CYS A 105 -6.98 -3.92 -6.60
C CYS A 105 -6.96 -3.84 -5.07
N GLY A 106 -5.81 -3.40 -4.56
CA GLY A 106 -5.68 -2.92 -3.19
C GLY A 106 -6.11 -1.47 -3.09
N CYS A 107 -6.88 -1.12 -2.06
CA CYS A 107 -7.39 0.23 -1.85
C CYS A 107 -6.91 0.85 -0.52
N ALA A 108 -6.06 0.18 0.25
CA ALA A 108 -5.50 0.74 1.48
C ALA A 108 -4.20 1.50 1.17
N ASN A 109 -4.29 2.81 1.00
CA ASN A 109 -3.17 3.71 0.77
C ASN A 109 -3.45 5.09 1.41
N ASN A 110 -2.48 6.00 1.36
CA ASN A 110 -2.60 7.33 1.96
C ASN A 110 -3.67 8.21 1.31
N HIS A 111 -4.12 7.90 0.08
CA HIS A 111 -5.14 8.64 -0.67
C HIS A 111 -6.57 8.09 -0.50
N SER A 112 -6.76 6.97 0.20
CA SER A 112 -8.07 6.29 0.30
C SER A 112 -9.22 7.15 0.82
N LEU A 113 -8.93 8.22 1.57
CA LEU A 113 -9.92 9.11 2.19
C LEU A 113 -9.72 10.60 1.81
N ASP A 114 -9.04 10.91 0.73
CA ASP A 114 -8.82 12.29 0.28
C ASP A 114 -10.13 13.07 0.06
N TYR A 115 -11.21 12.36 -0.24
CA TYR A 115 -12.56 12.90 -0.37
C TYR A 115 -13.52 12.31 0.67
N SER A 116 -13.07 12.26 1.91
CA SER A 116 -13.84 11.85 3.08
C SER A 116 -14.36 10.40 2.97
N ARG A 117 -15.31 10.02 3.81
CA ARG A 117 -15.92 8.68 3.80
C ARG A 117 -16.87 8.49 2.63
N GLU A 118 -17.46 9.59 2.16
CA GLU A 118 -18.31 9.62 0.96
C GLU A 118 -17.53 9.19 -0.27
N GLY A 119 -16.34 9.72 -0.46
CA GLY A 119 -15.43 9.33 -1.55
C GLY A 119 -14.95 7.89 -1.43
N LEU A 120 -14.65 7.42 -0.22
CA LEU A 120 -14.32 6.00 0.02
C LEU A 120 -15.47 5.09 -0.43
N PHE A 121 -16.72 5.38 -0.06
CA PHE A 121 -17.87 4.58 -0.47
C PHE A 121 -18.16 4.67 -1.95
N MET A 122 -18.01 5.86 -2.56
CA MET A 122 -18.15 6.02 -4.01
C MET A 122 -17.11 5.19 -4.76
N THR A 123 -15.87 5.16 -4.28
CA THR A 123 -14.80 4.33 -4.85
C THR A 123 -15.15 2.85 -4.79
N MET A 124 -15.57 2.34 -3.61
CA MET A 124 -15.97 0.94 -3.45
C MET A 124 -17.13 0.60 -4.41
N ALA A 125 -18.16 1.43 -4.47
CA ALA A 125 -19.31 1.21 -5.35
C ALA A 125 -18.93 1.25 -6.86
N ALA A 126 -17.99 2.12 -7.25
CA ALA A 126 -17.51 2.20 -8.63
C ALA A 126 -16.72 0.93 -9.03
N LEU A 127 -15.87 0.43 -8.15
CA LEU A 127 -15.11 -0.81 -8.35
C LEU A 127 -16.03 -2.04 -8.40
N ASP A 128 -17.02 -2.13 -7.50
CA ASP A 128 -18.05 -3.18 -7.52
C ASP A 128 -18.83 -3.18 -8.85
N LYS A 129 -19.29 -1.99 -9.29
CA LYS A 129 -20.00 -1.83 -10.56
C LYS A 129 -19.14 -2.23 -11.75
N ALA A 130 -17.84 -2.00 -11.69
CA ALA A 130 -16.88 -2.40 -12.72
C ALA A 130 -16.52 -3.90 -12.67
N GLY A 131 -16.97 -4.65 -11.66
CA GLY A 131 -16.62 -6.05 -11.44
C GLY A 131 -15.17 -6.27 -10.97
N MET A 132 -14.49 -5.21 -10.54
CA MET A 132 -13.13 -5.27 -10.00
C MET A 132 -13.16 -5.74 -8.56
N LYS A 133 -12.50 -6.85 -8.24
CA LYS A 133 -12.37 -7.27 -6.84
C LYS A 133 -11.44 -6.29 -6.10
N HIS A 134 -11.84 -5.87 -4.92
CA HIS A 134 -11.06 -4.92 -4.12
C HIS A 134 -11.04 -5.28 -2.64
N CYS A 135 -10.04 -4.78 -1.91
CA CYS A 135 -9.89 -4.94 -0.47
C CYS A 135 -9.09 -3.77 0.13
N GLY A 136 -9.07 -3.69 1.43
CA GLY A 136 -8.26 -2.70 2.15
C GLY A 136 -9.05 -1.49 2.66
N THR A 137 -10.28 -1.29 2.19
CA THR A 137 -11.23 -0.28 2.68
C THR A 137 -12.56 -0.92 3.04
N GLY A 138 -13.31 -0.31 3.95
CA GLY A 138 -14.58 -0.88 4.39
C GLY A 138 -15.37 0.04 5.31
N ARG A 139 -16.61 -0.38 5.62
CA ARG A 139 -17.52 0.30 6.55
C ARG A 139 -17.08 0.19 8.00
N ASP A 140 -16.22 -0.78 8.28
CA ASP A 140 -15.57 -0.98 9.58
C ASP A 140 -14.25 -1.75 9.39
N LEU A 141 -13.53 -2.01 10.50
CA LEU A 141 -12.27 -2.73 10.45
C LEU A 141 -12.41 -4.16 9.94
N GLN A 142 -13.53 -4.82 10.22
CA GLN A 142 -13.74 -6.19 9.78
C GLN A 142 -13.85 -6.28 8.26
N GLU A 143 -14.58 -5.36 7.63
CA GLU A 143 -14.67 -5.28 6.17
C GLU A 143 -13.35 -4.79 5.56
N ALA A 144 -12.74 -3.74 6.12
CA ALA A 144 -11.47 -3.20 5.61
C ALA A 144 -10.31 -4.20 5.67
N SER A 145 -10.26 -5.10 6.66
CA SER A 145 -9.21 -6.12 6.80
C SER A 145 -9.52 -7.43 6.08
N ALA A 146 -10.76 -7.60 5.58
CA ALA A 146 -11.15 -8.82 4.91
C ALA A 146 -10.34 -9.03 3.61
N PRO A 147 -9.88 -10.27 3.33
CA PRO A 147 -9.28 -10.59 2.05
C PRO A 147 -10.32 -10.57 0.93
N ALA A 148 -9.93 -10.09 -0.25
CA ALA A 148 -10.68 -10.36 -1.46
C ALA A 148 -10.19 -11.66 -2.11
N PHE A 149 -11.06 -12.31 -2.87
CA PHE A 149 -10.78 -13.59 -3.51
C PHE A 149 -11.03 -13.53 -5.02
N LEU A 150 -10.09 -14.07 -5.77
CA LEU A 150 -10.20 -14.32 -7.20
C LEU A 150 -10.21 -15.83 -7.42
N ASP A 151 -11.38 -16.34 -7.85
CA ASP A 151 -11.50 -17.74 -8.30
C ASP A 151 -11.12 -17.82 -9.77
N THR A 152 -10.13 -18.65 -10.08
CA THR A 152 -9.59 -18.84 -11.42
C THR A 152 -9.60 -20.32 -11.81
N PRO A 153 -9.49 -20.66 -13.10
CA PRO A 153 -9.38 -22.05 -13.52
C PRO A 153 -8.20 -22.80 -12.90
N ASN A 154 -7.14 -22.06 -12.52
CA ASN A 154 -5.88 -22.59 -11.99
C ASN A 154 -5.82 -22.62 -10.46
N GLY A 155 -6.78 -22.02 -9.78
CA GLY A 155 -6.84 -21.97 -8.32
C GLY A 155 -7.45 -20.67 -7.80
N ARG A 156 -7.54 -20.56 -6.49
CA ARG A 156 -8.04 -19.36 -5.79
C ARG A 156 -6.88 -18.52 -5.28
N VAL A 157 -6.87 -17.24 -5.60
CA VAL A 157 -5.96 -16.26 -5.04
C VAL A 157 -6.71 -15.38 -4.04
N ALA A 158 -6.19 -15.26 -2.82
CA ALA A 158 -6.61 -14.23 -1.87
C ALA A 158 -5.64 -13.05 -1.96
N PHE A 159 -6.14 -11.84 -1.77
CA PHE A 159 -5.28 -10.67 -1.59
C PHE A 159 -5.81 -9.77 -0.48
N ILE A 160 -4.88 -9.16 0.24
CA ILE A 160 -5.13 -8.28 1.39
C ILE A 160 -4.36 -6.98 1.13
N SER A 161 -5.02 -5.84 1.29
CA SER A 161 -4.36 -4.54 1.18
C SER A 161 -4.26 -3.89 2.55
N VAL A 162 -3.09 -3.29 2.85
CA VAL A 162 -2.79 -2.63 4.12
C VAL A 162 -1.98 -1.37 3.89
N ASN A 163 -2.30 -0.29 4.62
CA ASN A 163 -1.49 0.93 4.63
C ASN A 163 -0.78 1.11 5.96
N ALA A 164 0.50 1.39 5.91
CA ALA A 164 1.37 1.52 7.06
C ALA A 164 1.77 2.99 7.37
N GLU A 165 1.28 3.96 6.59
CA GLU A 165 1.41 5.40 6.87
C GLU A 165 0.13 6.14 6.49
N PHE A 166 -0.52 6.78 7.47
CA PHE A 166 -1.85 7.34 7.30
C PHE A 166 -2.16 8.39 8.36
N HIS A 167 -3.10 9.28 8.04
CA HIS A 167 -3.71 10.14 9.05
C HIS A 167 -4.58 9.30 10.01
N PRO A 168 -4.56 9.56 11.33
CA PRO A 168 -5.29 8.75 12.31
C PRO A 168 -6.79 8.54 12.01
N ASP A 169 -7.46 9.54 11.40
CA ASP A 169 -8.87 9.46 11.01
C ASP A 169 -9.17 8.50 9.87
N ALA A 170 -8.15 8.15 9.07
CA ALA A 170 -8.30 7.24 7.95
C ALA A 170 -8.49 5.78 8.36
N ARG A 171 -8.16 5.44 9.60
CA ARG A 171 -8.24 4.06 10.10
C ARG A 171 -9.68 3.61 10.25
N ALA A 172 -9.99 2.42 9.73
CA ALA A 172 -11.22 1.73 10.06
C ALA A 172 -11.29 1.40 11.56
N GLY A 173 -12.47 1.52 12.15
CA GLY A 173 -12.74 1.17 13.56
C GLY A 173 -13.53 -0.12 13.67
N LEU A 174 -13.25 -0.90 14.72
CA LEU A 174 -13.93 -2.17 14.97
C LEU A 174 -15.37 -1.95 15.41
N THR A 175 -16.30 -2.70 14.84
CA THR A 175 -17.67 -2.85 15.36
C THR A 175 -17.67 -3.74 16.60
N THR A 176 -18.33 -3.30 17.66
CA THR A 176 -18.50 -4.06 18.90
C THR A 176 -20.00 -4.12 19.29
N SER A 177 -20.35 -4.91 20.29
CA SER A 177 -21.74 -4.92 20.82
C SER A 177 -22.18 -3.59 21.46
N ARG A 178 -21.25 -2.65 21.68
CA ARG A 178 -21.51 -1.37 22.36
C ARG A 178 -21.22 -0.14 21.51
N SER A 179 -20.59 -0.31 20.34
CA SER A 179 -20.23 0.80 19.46
C SER A 179 -20.21 0.35 18.00
N PRO A 180 -20.83 1.11 17.09
CA PRO A 180 -20.66 0.89 15.67
C PRO A 180 -19.21 1.06 15.27
N GLY A 181 -18.77 0.37 14.22
CA GLY A 181 -17.48 0.57 13.61
C GLY A 181 -17.39 1.90 12.88
N ARG A 182 -16.18 2.28 12.53
CA ARG A 182 -15.90 3.49 11.75
C ARG A 182 -15.40 3.09 10.37
N PRO A 183 -16.00 3.65 9.30
CA PRO A 183 -15.49 3.46 7.95
C PRO A 183 -14.05 3.99 7.80
N GLY A 184 -13.26 3.29 7.01
CA GLY A 184 -11.88 3.64 6.76
C GLY A 184 -11.10 2.52 6.09
N MET A 185 -9.77 2.57 6.23
CA MET A 185 -8.88 1.60 5.62
C MET A 185 -8.25 0.64 6.63
N ASN A 186 -7.74 -0.48 6.12
CA ASN A 186 -6.95 -1.46 6.85
C ASN A 186 -5.56 -0.87 7.14
N ALA A 187 -5.32 -0.49 8.37
CA ALA A 187 -4.14 0.23 8.80
C ALA A 187 -3.19 -0.67 9.62
N LEU A 188 -1.90 -0.44 9.44
CA LEU A 188 -0.82 -0.95 10.28
C LEU A 188 -0.12 0.22 10.96
N ARG A 189 -0.34 0.40 12.24
CA ARG A 189 0.40 1.39 13.04
C ARG A 189 1.83 0.96 13.27
N SER A 190 2.70 1.94 13.40
CA SER A 190 4.09 1.73 13.79
C SER A 190 4.49 2.63 14.96
N LYS A 191 5.57 2.28 15.60
CA LYS A 191 6.23 3.07 16.63
C LYS A 191 7.68 3.26 16.23
N LYS A 192 8.27 4.38 16.65
CA LYS A 192 9.68 4.68 16.41
C LYS A 192 10.34 5.22 17.68
N LYS A 193 11.62 4.98 17.81
CA LYS A 193 12.45 5.48 18.91
C LYS A 193 13.81 5.90 18.36
N TYR A 194 14.35 6.95 18.93
CA TYR A 194 15.69 7.44 18.64
C TYR A 194 16.63 7.12 19.80
N TYR A 195 17.85 6.78 19.46
CA TYR A 195 18.92 6.52 20.41
C TYR A 195 19.93 7.64 20.34
N VAL A 196 20.31 8.16 21.49
CA VAL A 196 21.31 9.22 21.64
C VAL A 196 22.28 8.88 22.75
N THR A 197 23.47 9.45 22.75
CA THR A 197 24.41 9.30 23.87
C THR A 197 23.80 9.82 25.18
N PRO A 198 24.22 9.32 26.37
CA PRO A 198 23.77 9.87 27.64
C PRO A 198 23.96 11.38 27.74
N ALA A 199 25.04 11.93 27.19
CA ALA A 199 25.31 13.37 27.17
C ALA A 199 24.25 14.13 26.35
N HIS A 200 23.95 13.68 25.14
CA HIS A 200 22.90 14.29 24.30
C HIS A 200 21.50 14.13 24.90
N LEU A 201 21.21 13.02 25.60
CA LEU A 201 19.94 12.87 26.31
C LEU A 201 19.77 13.91 27.42
N GLU A 202 20.83 14.20 28.17
CA GLU A 202 20.78 15.26 29.20
C GLU A 202 20.62 16.66 28.57
N GLU A 203 21.24 16.93 27.42
CA GLU A 203 21.01 18.18 26.69
C GLU A 203 19.54 18.30 26.21
N LEU A 204 18.96 17.24 25.67
CA LEU A 204 17.52 17.23 25.31
C LEU A 204 16.63 17.52 26.52
N LYS A 205 16.92 16.95 27.69
CA LYS A 205 16.18 17.21 28.92
C LYS A 205 16.27 18.72 29.36
N LYS A 206 17.47 19.29 29.27
CA LYS A 206 17.68 20.73 29.60
C LYS A 206 16.89 21.63 28.64
N ILE A 207 16.93 21.33 27.33
CA ILE A 207 16.18 22.07 26.31
C ILE A 207 14.67 21.93 26.57
N ALA A 208 14.19 20.72 26.85
CA ALA A 208 12.78 20.47 27.14
C ALA A 208 12.30 21.25 28.38
N ALA A 209 13.11 21.30 29.42
CA ALA A 209 12.81 22.07 30.63
C ALA A 209 12.76 23.59 30.36
N ALA A 210 13.74 24.11 29.59
CA ALA A 210 13.83 25.54 29.28
C ALA A 210 12.69 26.01 28.33
N THR A 211 12.25 25.14 27.40
CA THR A 211 11.21 25.45 26.40
C THR A 211 9.81 25.06 26.84
N MET A 212 9.68 24.30 27.93
CA MET A 212 8.42 23.68 28.38
C MET A 212 7.70 22.85 27.28
N ILE A 213 8.43 22.31 26.30
CA ILE A 213 7.85 21.58 25.18
C ILE A 213 6.98 20.39 25.64
N ASN A 214 7.30 19.80 26.79
CA ASN A 214 6.56 18.71 27.43
C ASN A 214 5.46 19.14 28.38
N GLY A 215 5.19 20.46 28.53
CA GLY A 215 4.27 20.98 29.53
C GLY A 215 2.87 20.34 29.44
N SER A 216 2.27 20.34 28.26
CA SER A 216 0.96 19.70 28.05
C SER A 216 1.00 18.18 28.28
N ARG A 217 2.11 17.51 27.92
CA ARG A 217 2.29 16.08 28.16
C ARG A 217 2.28 15.74 29.66
N VAL A 218 3.01 16.51 30.46
CA VAL A 218 3.06 16.33 31.91
C VAL A 218 1.68 16.49 32.53
N LEU A 219 0.93 17.55 32.14
CA LEU A 219 -0.44 17.75 32.58
C LEU A 219 -1.37 16.63 32.17
N ASN A 220 -1.28 16.16 30.93
CA ASN A 220 -2.09 15.06 30.41
C ASN A 220 -1.77 13.72 31.09
N GLN A 221 -0.51 13.48 31.46
CA GLN A 221 -0.14 12.31 32.26
C GLN A 221 -0.71 12.41 33.69
N ALA A 222 -0.61 13.55 34.33
CA ALA A 222 -1.19 13.80 35.67
C ALA A 222 -2.73 13.65 35.66
N ALA A 223 -3.38 14.06 34.58
CA ALA A 223 -4.83 13.93 34.41
C ALA A 223 -5.28 12.52 33.89
N GLY A 224 -4.33 11.61 33.63
CA GLY A 224 -4.64 10.26 33.12
C GLY A 224 -5.01 10.19 31.63
N PHE A 225 -4.85 11.28 30.87
CA PHE A 225 -5.13 11.30 29.42
C PHE A 225 -4.00 10.71 28.58
N THR A 226 -2.79 10.68 29.11
CA THR A 226 -1.61 10.11 28.47
C THR A 226 -0.93 9.13 29.42
N ALA A 227 -0.55 7.95 28.92
CA ALA A 227 0.20 6.99 29.72
C ALA A 227 1.59 7.55 30.12
N PRO A 228 2.14 7.12 31.26
CA PRO A 228 3.53 7.42 31.62
C PRO A 228 4.51 6.95 30.53
N ASP A 229 5.65 7.61 30.45
CA ASP A 229 6.72 7.20 29.55
C ASP A 229 7.27 5.82 29.96
N ALA A 230 7.67 5.03 28.97
CA ALA A 230 8.28 3.74 29.26
C ALA A 230 9.60 3.93 30.05
N PRO A 231 9.96 3.02 30.97
CA PRO A 231 11.22 3.08 31.68
C PRO A 231 12.42 3.28 30.74
N GLY A 232 13.32 4.20 31.09
CA GLY A 232 14.50 4.51 30.28
C GLY A 232 14.24 5.40 29.05
N THR A 233 12.98 5.70 28.75
CA THR A 233 12.61 6.56 27.61
C THR A 233 12.36 7.99 28.08
N PHE A 234 12.87 8.96 27.32
CA PHE A 234 12.54 10.38 27.45
C PHE A 234 11.80 10.84 26.20
N VAL A 235 10.67 11.50 26.38
CA VAL A 235 9.90 12.06 25.25
C VAL A 235 10.19 13.55 25.16
N PHE A 236 10.63 13.99 23.97
CA PHE A 236 10.82 15.40 23.62
C PHE A 236 9.72 15.78 22.61
N GLY A 237 8.74 16.54 23.03
CA GLY A 237 7.51 16.77 22.26
C GLY A 237 6.76 15.43 22.07
N ASP A 238 6.74 14.91 20.82
CA ASP A 238 6.11 13.64 20.49
C ASP A 238 7.12 12.55 20.11
N ILE A 239 8.43 12.82 20.28
CA ILE A 239 9.51 11.94 19.85
C ILE A 239 10.15 11.27 21.06
N ALA A 240 10.22 9.93 21.04
CA ALA A 240 10.81 9.12 22.08
C ALA A 240 12.32 8.92 21.86
N PHE A 241 13.10 9.22 22.91
CA PHE A 241 14.56 9.03 22.95
C PHE A 241 14.96 8.07 24.07
N GLU A 242 16.06 7.35 23.88
CA GLU A 242 16.68 6.47 24.86
C GLU A 242 18.20 6.62 24.79
N ALA A 243 18.86 6.53 25.95
CA ALA A 243 20.32 6.55 25.99
C ALA A 243 20.91 5.26 25.40
N ALA A 244 21.91 5.42 24.53
CA ALA A 244 22.68 4.31 23.98
C ALA A 244 24.13 4.75 23.68
N GLU A 245 25.05 3.77 23.54
CA GLU A 245 26.41 4.07 23.14
C GLU A 245 26.50 4.55 21.70
N LYS A 246 25.66 3.96 20.80
CA LYS A 246 25.57 4.31 19.39
C LYS A 246 24.26 5.03 19.10
N GLU A 247 24.36 6.22 18.53
CA GLU A 247 23.20 6.99 18.11
C GLU A 247 22.55 6.40 16.87
N GLY A 248 21.24 6.59 16.76
CA GLY A 248 20.47 6.05 15.64
C GLY A 248 18.97 6.06 15.89
N ARG A 249 18.24 5.29 15.11
CA ARG A 249 16.82 5.07 15.31
C ARG A 249 16.42 3.62 15.02
N THR A 250 15.28 3.24 15.56
CA THR A 250 14.55 2.03 15.18
C THR A 250 13.07 2.32 15.06
N SER A 251 12.36 1.42 14.38
CA SER A 251 10.91 1.40 14.34
C SER A 251 10.41 -0.04 14.39
N TRP A 252 9.19 -0.23 14.87
CA TRP A 252 8.53 -1.54 14.94
C TRP A 252 7.03 -1.41 14.77
N CYS A 253 6.38 -2.50 14.37
CA CYS A 253 4.94 -2.56 14.20
C CYS A 253 4.20 -2.41 15.54
N ASP A 254 3.02 -1.81 15.54
CA ASP A 254 2.09 -1.94 16.65
C ASP A 254 1.70 -3.42 16.81
N THR A 255 1.87 -3.94 18.02
CA THR A 255 1.69 -5.37 18.28
C THR A 255 0.30 -5.88 17.97
N ASN A 256 -0.75 -5.08 18.29
CA ASN A 256 -2.13 -5.51 18.06
C ASN A 256 -2.46 -5.56 16.57
N ASP A 257 -2.02 -4.53 15.81
CA ASP A 257 -2.24 -4.49 14.35
C ASP A 257 -1.47 -5.63 13.67
N LEU A 258 -0.22 -5.87 14.07
CA LEU A 258 0.59 -6.95 13.53
C LEU A 258 -0.03 -8.32 13.79
N GLN A 259 -0.51 -8.59 15.01
CA GLN A 259 -1.15 -9.87 15.36
C GLN A 259 -2.46 -10.07 14.59
N ARG A 260 -3.26 -9.01 14.43
CA ARG A 260 -4.49 -9.05 13.61
C ARG A 260 -4.15 -9.41 12.16
N LEU A 261 -3.22 -8.70 11.54
CA LEU A 261 -2.81 -8.93 10.15
C LEU A 261 -2.25 -10.34 9.93
N LYS A 262 -1.43 -10.85 10.88
CA LYS A 262 -0.95 -12.24 10.85
C LYS A 262 -2.11 -13.24 10.86
N ALA A 263 -3.12 -13.01 11.70
CA ALA A 263 -4.30 -13.86 11.79
C ALA A 263 -5.14 -13.82 10.51
N ASP A 264 -5.32 -12.62 9.92
CA ASP A 264 -6.06 -12.41 8.66
C ASP A 264 -5.36 -13.13 7.49
N ILE A 265 -4.03 -12.99 7.38
CA ILE A 265 -3.22 -13.68 6.35
C ILE A 265 -3.31 -15.21 6.51
N ALA A 266 -3.16 -15.71 7.75
CA ALA A 266 -3.27 -17.14 8.02
C ALA A 266 -4.69 -17.68 7.74
N ALA A 267 -5.73 -16.89 7.99
CA ALA A 267 -7.10 -17.23 7.65
C ALA A 267 -7.33 -17.26 6.12
N ALA A 268 -6.80 -16.29 5.40
CA ALA A 268 -6.81 -16.25 3.94
C ALA A 268 -6.09 -17.45 3.33
N ARG A 269 -4.92 -17.83 3.88
CA ARG A 269 -4.12 -18.98 3.42
C ARG A 269 -4.87 -20.31 3.54
N ARG A 270 -5.72 -20.45 4.55
CA ARG A 270 -6.57 -21.64 4.67
C ARG A 270 -7.67 -21.72 3.61
N GLN A 271 -7.97 -20.63 2.92
CA GLN A 271 -9.06 -20.50 1.96
C GLN A 271 -8.59 -20.31 0.51
N ALA A 272 -7.29 -20.09 0.28
CA ALA A 272 -6.74 -19.82 -1.03
C ALA A 272 -5.47 -20.64 -1.32
N ASP A 273 -5.18 -20.85 -2.59
CA ASP A 273 -3.98 -21.55 -3.08
C ASP A 273 -2.76 -20.63 -3.05
N ALA A 274 -2.98 -19.32 -3.18
CA ALA A 274 -1.98 -18.28 -2.98
C ALA A 274 -2.57 -17.09 -2.23
N VAL A 275 -1.75 -16.37 -1.46
CA VAL A 275 -2.12 -15.14 -0.75
C VAL A 275 -1.13 -14.04 -1.12
N VAL A 276 -1.64 -12.92 -1.61
CA VAL A 276 -0.85 -11.72 -1.90
C VAL A 276 -1.15 -10.66 -0.86
N VAL A 277 -0.12 -10.08 -0.26
CA VAL A 277 -0.25 -8.91 0.61
C VAL A 277 0.23 -7.69 -0.15
N MET A 278 -0.67 -6.74 -0.37
CA MET A 278 -0.38 -5.44 -0.98
C MET A 278 -0.18 -4.42 0.14
N ALA A 279 1.03 -3.90 0.27
CA ALA A 279 1.44 -3.10 1.43
C ALA A 279 1.93 -1.72 1.00
N HIS A 280 1.22 -0.67 1.39
CA HIS A 280 1.56 0.71 1.03
C HIS A 280 2.24 1.42 2.20
N SER A 281 3.40 2.07 1.95
CA SER A 281 4.15 2.82 2.97
C SER A 281 5.10 3.85 2.38
N HIS A 282 5.00 5.09 2.84
CA HIS A 282 5.94 6.17 2.54
C HIS A 282 7.12 6.25 3.52
N CYS A 283 7.12 5.45 4.59
CA CYS A 283 8.18 5.50 5.59
C CYS A 283 9.50 4.92 5.05
N ILE A 284 10.58 5.59 5.43
CA ILE A 284 11.96 5.22 5.06
C ILE A 284 12.85 5.16 6.30
N ARG A 285 13.87 4.29 6.28
CA ARG A 285 14.81 4.17 7.42
C ARG A 285 15.92 5.23 7.44
N GLY A 286 16.23 5.80 6.29
CA GLY A 286 17.33 6.76 6.11
C GLY A 286 16.88 8.06 5.47
N THR A 287 17.60 8.52 4.46
CA THR A 287 17.34 9.75 3.71
C THR A 287 17.00 9.52 2.24
N ARG A 288 16.88 8.26 1.81
CA ARG A 288 16.58 7.88 0.42
C ARG A 288 15.24 7.17 0.34
N TYR A 289 14.42 7.53 -0.62
CA TYR A 289 13.10 6.93 -0.84
C TYR A 289 13.13 5.42 -1.11
N CYS A 290 14.24 4.91 -1.63
CA CYS A 290 14.43 3.49 -1.94
C CYS A 290 14.77 2.61 -0.72
N GLU A 291 14.87 3.15 0.50
CA GLU A 291 15.20 2.39 1.71
C GLU A 291 13.93 2.07 2.53
N PRO A 292 13.50 0.80 2.64
CA PRO A 292 12.33 0.45 3.45
C PRO A 292 12.61 0.68 4.95
N ASP A 293 11.62 1.17 5.70
CA ASP A 293 11.74 1.35 7.15
C ASP A 293 11.77 0.00 7.88
N TYR A 294 12.38 -0.04 9.06
CA TYR A 294 12.57 -1.26 9.86
C TYR A 294 11.24 -1.97 10.16
N TYR A 295 10.20 -1.24 10.62
CA TYR A 295 8.89 -1.83 10.90
C TYR A 295 8.23 -2.40 9.62
N PHE A 296 8.50 -1.80 8.46
CA PHE A 296 7.94 -2.28 7.20
C PHE A 296 8.59 -3.61 6.79
N VAL A 297 9.92 -3.74 6.97
CA VAL A 297 10.64 -5.01 6.81
C VAL A 297 10.10 -6.07 7.79
N GLU A 298 9.92 -5.70 9.08
CA GLU A 298 9.32 -6.57 10.10
C GLU A 298 7.94 -7.08 9.65
N PHE A 299 7.07 -6.19 9.18
CA PHE A 299 5.74 -6.56 8.69
C PHE A 299 5.80 -7.50 7.49
N CYS A 300 6.63 -7.19 6.49
CA CYS A 300 6.77 -8.02 5.28
C CYS A 300 7.25 -9.43 5.64
N HIS A 301 8.21 -9.54 6.55
CA HIS A 301 8.67 -10.84 7.07
C HIS A 301 7.54 -11.59 7.78
N ALA A 302 6.82 -10.91 8.68
CA ALA A 302 5.69 -11.51 9.40
C ALA A 302 4.57 -11.94 8.46
N ALA A 303 4.33 -11.23 7.37
CA ALA A 303 3.33 -11.59 6.37
C ALA A 303 3.69 -12.90 5.65
N ILE A 304 4.95 -13.05 5.20
CA ILE A 304 5.42 -14.31 4.60
C ILE A 304 5.35 -15.46 5.63
N ASP A 305 5.84 -15.26 6.84
CA ASP A 305 5.83 -16.26 7.90
C ASP A 305 4.40 -16.69 8.30
N SER A 306 3.40 -15.84 8.06
CA SER A 306 1.98 -16.12 8.29
C SER A 306 1.28 -16.80 7.10
N GLY A 307 1.99 -17.03 5.99
CA GLY A 307 1.48 -17.80 4.84
C GLY A 307 1.21 -16.97 3.59
N ALA A 308 1.67 -15.72 3.51
CA ALA A 308 1.64 -14.99 2.24
C ALA A 308 2.58 -15.64 1.22
N THR A 309 2.12 -15.72 -0.03
CA THR A 309 2.87 -16.22 -1.17
C THR A 309 3.79 -15.13 -1.74
N ALA A 310 3.37 -13.87 -1.61
CA ALA A 310 4.16 -12.70 -1.99
C ALA A 310 3.71 -11.46 -1.19
N VAL A 311 4.64 -10.51 -1.02
CA VAL A 311 4.33 -9.15 -0.59
C VAL A 311 4.66 -8.19 -1.73
N ILE A 312 3.70 -7.33 -2.06
CA ILE A 312 3.82 -6.29 -3.08
C ILE A 312 3.74 -4.93 -2.40
N GLY A 313 4.87 -4.26 -2.29
CA GLY A 313 5.00 -2.95 -1.68
C GLY A 313 4.83 -1.80 -2.67
N GLY A 314 4.43 -0.63 -2.16
CA GLY A 314 4.32 0.65 -2.85
C GLY A 314 4.48 1.82 -1.88
N GLY A 315 4.25 3.04 -2.35
CA GLY A 315 4.15 4.28 -1.56
C GLY A 315 5.20 5.34 -1.88
N THR A 316 6.48 5.03 -1.80
CA THR A 316 7.53 6.04 -1.96
C THR A 316 7.82 6.44 -3.41
N HIS A 317 6.99 6.01 -4.35
CA HIS A 317 7.10 6.32 -5.79
C HIS A 317 8.38 5.81 -6.47
N GLN A 318 9.24 5.07 -5.78
CA GLN A 318 10.50 4.54 -6.31
C GLN A 318 10.59 3.03 -6.09
N LEU A 319 11.32 2.37 -6.98
CA LEU A 319 11.70 0.98 -6.80
C LEU A 319 12.49 0.81 -5.51
N LYS A 320 12.21 -0.27 -4.78
CA LYS A 320 13.01 -0.76 -3.64
C LYS A 320 13.53 -2.15 -3.93
N GLY A 321 14.41 -2.64 -3.07
CA GLY A 321 14.98 -3.99 -3.18
C GLY A 321 13.93 -5.09 -3.16
N ILE A 322 14.33 -6.25 -3.65
CA ILE A 322 13.55 -7.48 -3.64
C ILE A 322 14.24 -8.46 -2.71
N GLU A 323 13.48 -9.09 -1.83
CA GLU A 323 13.95 -10.14 -0.92
C GLU A 323 13.20 -11.45 -1.18
N PHE A 324 13.87 -12.58 -1.00
CA PHE A 324 13.22 -13.88 -0.89
C PHE A 324 13.27 -14.39 0.54
N ARG A 325 12.10 -14.54 1.18
CA ARG A 325 11.96 -15.14 2.49
C ARG A 325 11.18 -16.45 2.37
N ASN A 326 11.77 -17.55 2.82
CA ASN A 326 11.16 -18.89 2.71
C ASN A 326 10.75 -19.25 1.26
N GLY A 327 11.50 -18.75 0.26
CA GLY A 327 11.22 -18.93 -1.17
C GLY A 327 10.09 -18.06 -1.72
N CYS A 328 9.51 -17.16 -0.93
CA CYS A 328 8.45 -16.23 -1.33
C CYS A 328 9.02 -14.81 -1.54
N PRO A 329 8.68 -14.12 -2.64
CA PRO A 329 9.22 -12.80 -2.92
C PRO A 329 8.55 -11.70 -2.09
N ILE A 330 9.36 -10.76 -1.63
CA ILE A 330 8.97 -9.49 -1.07
C ILE A 330 9.49 -8.39 -2.00
N PHE A 331 8.60 -7.66 -2.63
CA PHE A 331 8.92 -6.43 -3.33
C PHE A 331 8.66 -5.29 -2.35
N TYR A 332 9.70 -4.63 -1.85
CA TYR A 332 9.52 -3.56 -0.88
C TYR A 332 8.88 -2.30 -1.47
N SER A 333 9.01 -2.07 -2.78
CA SER A 333 8.20 -1.15 -3.57
C SER A 333 8.38 -1.44 -5.06
N LEU A 334 7.29 -1.42 -5.80
CA LEU A 334 7.31 -1.46 -7.26
C LEU A 334 7.42 -0.05 -7.88
N GLY A 335 7.32 1.02 -7.08
CA GLY A 335 7.08 2.35 -7.60
C GLY A 335 5.66 2.52 -8.14
N ASP A 336 5.46 3.54 -8.98
CA ASP A 336 4.16 3.82 -9.57
C ASP A 336 3.92 3.00 -10.84
N PHE A 337 2.67 2.61 -11.06
CA PHE A 337 2.21 2.08 -12.34
C PHE A 337 1.65 3.20 -13.22
N VAL A 338 0.95 4.16 -12.63
CA VAL A 338 0.54 5.43 -13.24
C VAL A 338 0.86 6.54 -12.26
N PHE A 339 1.47 7.64 -12.72
CA PHE A 339 1.86 8.74 -11.85
C PHE A 339 1.42 10.11 -12.40
N GLN A 340 0.16 10.48 -12.17
CA GLN A 340 -0.44 11.73 -12.63
C GLN A 340 -0.62 12.77 -11.50
N ASN A 341 0.28 12.79 -10.52
CA ASN A 341 0.20 13.64 -9.32
C ASN A 341 0.23 15.16 -9.61
N SER A 342 0.77 15.57 -10.74
CA SER A 342 0.89 17.01 -11.10
C SER A 342 -0.24 17.53 -11.97
N VAL A 343 -1.22 16.68 -12.31
CA VAL A 343 -2.29 16.99 -13.27
C VAL A 343 -3.69 16.66 -12.75
N THR A 344 -3.89 16.76 -11.43
CA THR A 344 -5.22 16.55 -10.83
C THR A 344 -6.22 17.54 -11.42
N PRO A 345 -7.46 17.10 -11.72
CA PRO A 345 -8.44 17.97 -12.40
C PRO A 345 -8.96 19.12 -11.52
N SER A 346 -8.88 18.95 -10.20
CA SER A 346 -9.28 19.94 -9.21
C SER A 346 -8.42 19.80 -7.94
N VAL A 347 -8.38 20.87 -7.16
CA VAL A 347 -7.77 20.90 -5.81
C VAL A 347 -8.71 21.61 -4.86
N PRO A 348 -8.78 21.22 -3.56
CA PRO A 348 -9.58 21.94 -2.59
C PRO A 348 -8.94 23.27 -2.15
N PRO A 349 -9.72 24.16 -1.51
CA PRO A 349 -9.21 25.39 -0.91
C PRO A 349 -8.02 25.17 0.03
N ASP A 350 -8.02 24.08 0.80
CA ASP A 350 -6.91 23.68 1.72
C ASP A 350 -5.57 23.54 0.97
N PHE A 351 -5.59 23.00 -0.24
CA PHE A 351 -4.39 22.94 -1.06
C PHE A 351 -3.93 24.30 -1.54
N CYS A 352 -4.88 25.17 -1.93
CA CYS A 352 -4.59 26.54 -2.34
C CYS A 352 -3.99 27.34 -1.17
N GLU A 353 -4.58 27.26 0.02
CA GLU A 353 -4.09 27.91 1.23
C GLU A 353 -2.67 27.44 1.57
N LYS A 354 -2.41 26.14 1.54
CA LYS A 354 -1.09 25.56 1.80
C LYS A 354 0.02 26.12 0.93
N TYR A 355 -0.30 26.45 -0.32
CA TYR A 355 0.68 26.99 -1.30
C TYR A 355 0.55 28.49 -1.55
N GLY A 356 -0.26 29.20 -0.76
CA GLY A 356 -0.35 30.66 -0.76
C GLY A 356 -0.96 31.25 -2.04
N VAL A 357 -1.91 30.54 -2.68
CA VAL A 357 -2.67 31.04 -3.85
C VAL A 357 -4.13 31.30 -3.45
N PRO A 358 -4.87 32.13 -4.22
CA PRO A 358 -6.30 32.35 -3.96
C PRO A 358 -7.07 31.04 -3.84
N LEU A 359 -8.03 30.97 -2.90
CA LEU A 359 -8.73 29.72 -2.54
C LEU A 359 -9.58 29.11 -3.68
N ASP A 360 -9.93 29.91 -4.66
CA ASP A 360 -10.67 29.54 -5.87
C ASP A 360 -9.78 29.34 -7.11
N SER A 361 -8.46 29.22 -6.88
CA SER A 361 -7.51 29.01 -7.97
C SER A 361 -7.76 27.69 -8.71
N THR A 362 -7.44 27.67 -9.99
CA THR A 362 -7.42 26.42 -10.76
C THR A 362 -6.34 25.47 -10.24
N ALA A 363 -6.53 24.17 -10.44
CA ALA A 363 -5.53 23.16 -10.07
C ALA A 363 -4.14 23.47 -10.68
N GLN A 364 -4.09 23.94 -11.92
CA GLN A 364 -2.84 24.31 -12.60
C GLN A 364 -2.08 25.42 -11.84
N VAL A 365 -2.78 26.48 -11.39
CA VAL A 365 -2.17 27.58 -10.61
C VAL A 365 -1.59 27.05 -9.29
N ALA A 366 -2.35 26.23 -8.59
CA ALA A 366 -1.92 25.67 -7.32
C ALA A 366 -0.75 24.67 -7.48
N HIS A 367 -0.77 23.82 -8.52
CA HIS A 367 0.35 22.94 -8.84
C HIS A 367 1.61 23.71 -9.28
N ASN A 368 1.47 24.79 -10.03
CA ASN A 368 2.59 25.65 -10.41
C ASN A 368 3.23 26.29 -9.17
N ALA A 369 2.42 26.77 -8.21
CA ALA A 369 2.93 27.31 -6.96
C ALA A 369 3.67 26.23 -6.14
N ARG A 370 3.08 25.04 -5.98
CA ARG A 370 3.71 23.88 -5.30
C ARG A 370 5.05 23.51 -5.93
N SER A 371 5.09 23.41 -7.24
CA SER A 371 6.24 22.93 -8.01
C SER A 371 7.25 24.02 -8.38
N LYS A 372 7.02 25.30 -7.97
CA LYS A 372 7.80 26.45 -8.42
C LYS A 372 7.91 26.45 -9.96
N ASN A 373 6.76 26.38 -10.61
CA ASN A 373 6.64 26.28 -12.07
C ASN A 373 7.39 25.06 -12.67
N GLY A 374 7.28 23.90 -12.02
CA GLY A 374 7.84 22.65 -12.53
C GLY A 374 9.32 22.41 -12.21
N THR A 375 9.94 23.24 -11.38
CA THR A 375 11.38 23.12 -11.06
C THR A 375 11.67 22.22 -9.84
N VAL A 376 10.68 21.92 -9.01
CA VAL A 376 10.80 21.05 -7.83
C VAL A 376 9.62 20.11 -7.71
N GLY A 377 9.84 18.96 -7.09
CA GLY A 377 8.81 17.96 -6.81
C GLY A 377 9.16 16.59 -7.39
N LEU A 378 8.33 15.60 -7.09
CA LEU A 378 8.56 14.20 -7.49
C LEU A 378 8.69 14.03 -9.02
N HIS A 379 7.99 14.85 -9.80
CA HIS A 379 8.04 14.81 -11.26
C HIS A 379 9.38 15.25 -11.87
N THR A 380 10.31 15.81 -11.07
CA THR A 380 11.65 16.19 -11.53
C THR A 380 12.69 15.07 -11.35
N ASP A 381 12.35 14.02 -10.60
CA ASP A 381 13.23 12.88 -10.37
C ASP A 381 12.80 11.68 -11.22
N ARG A 382 13.65 11.31 -12.19
CA ARG A 382 13.40 10.18 -13.09
C ARG A 382 13.20 8.86 -12.36
N ALA A 383 13.75 8.69 -11.16
CA ALA A 383 13.57 7.46 -10.37
C ALA A 383 12.10 7.17 -10.05
N ASN A 384 11.24 8.20 -9.97
CA ASN A 384 9.80 8.05 -9.75
C ASN A 384 9.03 7.60 -11.02
N PHE A 385 9.73 7.47 -12.14
CA PHE A 385 9.13 7.08 -13.44
C PHE A 385 9.64 5.74 -13.94
N LEU A 386 10.35 4.99 -13.09
CA LEU A 386 10.86 3.65 -13.38
C LEU A 386 10.13 2.63 -12.50
N THR A 387 9.58 1.58 -13.12
CA THR A 387 8.82 0.55 -12.42
C THR A 387 8.99 -0.81 -13.11
N VAL A 388 8.47 -1.85 -12.48
CA VAL A 388 8.37 -3.20 -13.04
C VAL A 388 7.00 -3.79 -12.79
N ILE A 389 6.56 -4.68 -13.68
CA ILE A 389 5.35 -5.50 -13.50
C ILE A 389 5.79 -6.93 -13.22
N PRO A 390 5.88 -7.38 -11.96
CA PRO A 390 6.23 -8.76 -11.63
C PRO A 390 5.16 -9.75 -12.05
N LYS A 391 5.65 -10.92 -12.47
CA LYS A 391 4.91 -12.15 -12.72
C LYS A 391 5.48 -13.24 -11.83
N ILE A 392 4.64 -13.76 -10.94
CA ILE A 392 5.00 -14.77 -9.95
C ILE A 392 4.30 -16.06 -10.33
N GLU A 393 5.06 -17.07 -10.66
CA GLU A 393 4.57 -18.40 -11.02
C GLU A 393 4.59 -19.30 -9.79
N VAL A 394 3.44 -19.91 -9.49
CA VAL A 394 3.24 -20.79 -8.33
C VAL A 394 2.85 -22.17 -8.82
N SER A 395 3.58 -23.19 -8.39
CA SER A 395 3.30 -24.60 -8.71
C SER A 395 3.35 -25.44 -7.44
N GLY A 396 2.33 -26.26 -7.21
CA GLY A 396 2.22 -27.07 -5.99
C GLY A 396 2.22 -26.24 -4.69
N GLY A 397 1.74 -25.00 -4.74
CA GLY A 397 1.70 -24.07 -3.59
C GLY A 397 3.03 -23.39 -3.26
N LYS A 398 4.04 -23.54 -4.12
CA LYS A 398 5.36 -22.91 -3.98
C LYS A 398 5.62 -21.95 -5.13
N VAL A 399 6.27 -20.84 -4.87
CA VAL A 399 6.79 -19.95 -5.92
C VAL A 399 7.93 -20.68 -6.62
N VAL A 400 7.83 -20.80 -7.96
CA VAL A 400 8.82 -21.51 -8.79
C VAL A 400 9.59 -20.55 -9.68
N ARG A 401 9.03 -19.38 -9.97
CA ARG A 401 9.68 -18.37 -10.81
C ARG A 401 9.14 -16.98 -10.54
N VAL A 402 10.01 -15.97 -10.63
CA VAL A 402 9.67 -14.55 -10.51
C VAL A 402 10.33 -13.80 -11.65
N THR A 403 9.52 -13.33 -12.60
CA THR A 403 9.97 -12.51 -13.73
C THR A 403 9.30 -11.14 -13.68
N MET A 404 9.90 -10.15 -14.33
CA MET A 404 9.43 -8.76 -14.29
C MET A 404 9.55 -8.12 -15.67
N LEU A 405 8.48 -7.46 -16.12
CA LEU A 405 8.51 -6.60 -17.29
C LEU A 405 8.96 -5.20 -16.85
N PRO A 406 10.11 -4.68 -17.33
CA PRO A 406 10.51 -3.29 -17.09
C PRO A 406 9.55 -2.31 -17.79
N VAL A 407 9.16 -1.25 -17.08
CA VAL A 407 8.22 -0.23 -17.53
C VAL A 407 8.73 1.13 -17.12
N GLU A 408 8.52 2.14 -17.96
CA GLU A 408 8.76 3.54 -17.65
C GLU A 408 7.49 4.39 -17.85
N LEU A 409 7.41 5.55 -17.18
CA LEU A 409 6.19 6.37 -17.11
C LEU A 409 6.29 7.67 -17.91
N HIS A 410 6.86 7.63 -19.11
CA HIS A 410 7.00 8.80 -20.01
C HIS A 410 7.65 10.03 -19.32
N PHE A 411 8.73 9.83 -18.57
CA PHE A 411 9.46 10.92 -17.93
C PHE A 411 9.92 11.98 -18.92
N GLY A 412 9.63 13.25 -18.63
CA GLY A 412 10.04 14.39 -19.47
C GLY A 412 9.24 14.58 -20.77
N HIS A 413 8.19 13.79 -20.97
CA HIS A 413 7.25 13.98 -22.08
C HIS A 413 6.15 15.01 -21.73
N ASP A 414 5.32 15.34 -22.72
CA ASP A 414 4.16 16.23 -22.53
C ASP A 414 3.25 15.75 -21.41
N TRP A 415 2.67 16.67 -20.66
CA TRP A 415 1.82 16.39 -19.50
C TRP A 415 0.62 15.47 -19.80
N SER A 416 0.19 15.41 -21.06
CA SER A 416 -0.89 14.51 -21.50
C SER A 416 -0.54 13.04 -21.38
N VAL A 417 0.73 12.67 -21.50
CA VAL A 417 1.24 11.29 -21.42
C VAL A 417 2.20 11.06 -20.26
N ASN A 418 2.76 12.14 -19.68
CA ASN A 418 3.66 12.05 -18.54
C ASN A 418 3.00 11.30 -17.38
N GLY A 419 3.68 10.29 -16.84
CA GLY A 419 3.14 9.43 -15.81
C GLY A 419 2.32 8.24 -16.31
N LEU A 420 2.04 8.12 -17.62
CA LEU A 420 1.43 6.91 -18.19
C LEU A 420 2.49 5.85 -18.51
N PRO A 421 2.21 4.56 -18.27
CA PRO A 421 3.18 3.50 -18.44
C PRO A 421 3.38 3.10 -19.91
N ARG A 422 4.63 2.80 -20.28
CA ARG A 422 5.02 2.13 -21.52
C ARG A 422 6.10 1.08 -21.25
N PRO A 423 6.29 0.08 -22.10
CA PRO A 423 7.46 -0.80 -22.01
C PRO A 423 8.73 0.04 -22.00
N ALA A 424 9.63 -0.24 -21.06
CA ALA A 424 10.89 0.46 -20.96
C ALA A 424 11.74 0.28 -22.23
N ASP A 425 12.32 1.37 -22.74
CA ASP A 425 13.32 1.28 -23.78
C ASP A 425 14.62 0.62 -23.28
N ALA A 426 15.61 0.48 -24.13
CA ALA A 426 16.87 -0.18 -23.79
C ALA A 426 17.60 0.50 -22.62
N GLN A 427 17.58 1.85 -22.59
CA GLN A 427 18.24 2.63 -21.54
C GLN A 427 17.48 2.53 -20.22
N ALA A 428 16.17 2.77 -20.24
CA ALA A 428 15.31 2.65 -19.05
C ALA A 428 15.35 1.24 -18.47
N SER A 429 15.34 0.22 -19.34
CA SER A 429 15.46 -1.18 -18.94
C SER A 429 16.80 -1.46 -18.26
N ALA A 430 17.92 -0.91 -18.76
CA ALA A 430 19.24 -1.05 -18.13
C ALA A 430 19.31 -0.34 -16.77
N ASP A 431 18.70 0.85 -16.67
CA ASP A 431 18.65 1.60 -15.42
C ASP A 431 17.81 0.87 -14.36
N ILE A 432 16.66 0.30 -14.74
CA ILE A 432 15.81 -0.52 -13.86
C ILE A 432 16.58 -1.74 -13.35
N GLU A 433 17.26 -2.48 -14.24
CA GLU A 433 18.06 -3.65 -13.86
C GLU A 433 19.15 -3.26 -12.85
N LYS A 434 19.87 -2.16 -13.12
CA LYS A 434 20.93 -1.67 -12.24
C LYS A 434 20.36 -1.30 -10.86
N VAL A 435 19.28 -0.51 -10.83
CA VAL A 435 18.63 -0.08 -9.57
C VAL A 435 18.16 -1.28 -8.76
N LEU A 436 17.46 -2.23 -9.38
CA LEU A 436 17.00 -3.43 -8.69
C LEU A 436 18.17 -4.31 -8.23
N SER A 437 19.24 -4.45 -9.02
CA SER A 437 20.41 -5.23 -8.64
C SER A 437 21.11 -4.62 -7.42
N ASP A 438 21.35 -3.30 -7.44
CA ASP A 438 22.01 -2.59 -6.35
C ASP A 438 21.18 -2.67 -5.04
N LEU A 439 19.88 -2.43 -5.12
CA LEU A 439 18.98 -2.41 -3.96
C LEU A 439 18.65 -3.82 -3.42
N SER A 440 18.67 -4.85 -4.27
CA SER A 440 18.36 -6.22 -3.86
C SER A 440 19.57 -6.98 -3.32
N ALA A 441 20.78 -6.46 -3.54
CA ALA A 441 22.01 -7.08 -3.07
C ALA A 441 22.06 -7.20 -1.54
N GLU A 442 21.57 -6.21 -0.80
CA GLU A 442 21.51 -6.25 0.68
C GLU A 442 20.61 -7.37 1.19
N PHE A 443 19.63 -7.82 0.39
CA PHE A 443 18.68 -8.89 0.70
C PHE A 443 19.11 -10.25 0.11
N GLY A 444 20.29 -10.34 -0.47
CA GLY A 444 20.78 -11.59 -1.07
C GLY A 444 19.97 -12.03 -2.29
N THR A 445 19.41 -11.11 -3.05
CA THR A 445 18.65 -11.38 -4.28
C THR A 445 19.45 -10.95 -5.51
N LYS A 446 19.54 -11.84 -6.51
CA LYS A 446 20.17 -11.57 -7.80
C LYS A 446 19.12 -11.24 -8.85
N ILE A 447 19.34 -10.19 -9.61
CA ILE A 447 18.54 -9.82 -10.78
C ILE A 447 19.31 -10.24 -12.04
N VAL A 448 18.61 -10.90 -12.97
CA VAL A 448 19.20 -11.43 -14.21
C VAL A 448 18.34 -11.00 -15.39
N ARG A 449 18.97 -10.44 -16.42
CA ARG A 449 18.29 -10.14 -17.68
C ARG A 449 18.15 -11.42 -18.53
N LEU A 450 16.93 -11.64 -18.99
CA LEU A 450 16.59 -12.70 -19.93
C LEU A 450 16.47 -12.16 -21.36
N GLU A 451 16.31 -13.06 -22.32
CA GLU A 451 15.95 -12.71 -23.69
C GLU A 451 14.67 -11.88 -23.74
N GLY A 452 14.57 -10.92 -24.66
CA GLY A 452 13.43 -10.01 -24.75
C GLY A 452 13.40 -8.91 -23.69
N GLY A 453 14.48 -8.71 -22.91
CA GLY A 453 14.60 -7.63 -21.95
C GLY A 453 13.85 -7.83 -20.62
N ILE A 454 13.26 -9.01 -20.43
CA ILE A 454 12.59 -9.40 -19.17
C ILE A 454 13.65 -9.59 -18.08
N LEU A 455 13.34 -9.17 -16.85
CA LEU A 455 14.20 -9.43 -15.70
C LEU A 455 13.68 -10.63 -14.91
N GLU A 456 14.60 -11.40 -14.31
CA GLU A 456 14.28 -12.50 -13.41
C GLU A 456 14.96 -12.26 -12.05
N ALA A 457 14.19 -12.36 -10.96
CA ALA A 457 14.72 -12.28 -9.60
C ALA A 457 14.92 -13.70 -9.04
N LYS A 458 16.09 -13.94 -8.43
CA LYS A 458 16.48 -15.22 -7.84
C LYS A 458 17.08 -15.01 -6.45
N ALA A 459 16.70 -15.84 -5.48
CA ALA A 459 17.43 -15.91 -4.24
C ALA A 459 18.88 -16.38 -4.51
N ASN A 460 19.86 -15.79 -3.83
CA ASN A 460 21.21 -16.38 -3.81
C ASN A 460 21.11 -17.74 -3.11
N GLN A 461 21.69 -18.75 -3.75
CA GLN A 461 21.75 -20.11 -3.20
C GLN A 461 22.70 -20.16 -2.00
#